data_923e6f119fb7d8fa5471de04aa9705a8
#
_entry.id   923e6f119fb7d8fa5471de04aa9705a8
#
_cell.length_a   1.000
_cell.length_b   1.000
_cell.length_c   1.000
_cell.angle_alpha   90.00
_cell.angle_beta   90.00
_cell.angle_gamma   90.00
#
_symmetry.space_group_name_H-M   'P 1'
#
loop_
_entity.id
_entity.type
_entity.pdbx_description
1 polymer ?
#
loop_
_entity_poly.entity_id
_entity_poly.type
_entity_poly.pdbx_seq_one_letter_code
_entity_poly.pdbx_strand_id
1 'polypeptide(L)'
;MDKLVIGGVEFNSRFILGSGKFSLPLVSTCIKKAGVEMVTLALRRVNECGEQNILDFIPKSITLLPNTSGARNADEAVRIAKLAQEIGCGKFIKIEVIRDSKYLLPDNFETIKATEKLANLGFIVMPYMYPDLNVARDLVSAGAACIMPLGAPIGTNKGLITKEFIKILVDEIALPIIVDAGIGSPAQACEAMQIGCAAVMANTAIATANDIENMAKAFDLAIRAGRLGYLSGLGGVKNKAEASSPLTGFLG
;
A
#
# COMPACT_ATOMS: atom_id res chain seq x y z
N MET A 1 14.22 10.82 -8.57
CA MET A 1 13.82 9.59 -7.85
C MET A 1 13.38 8.57 -8.90
N ASP A 2 13.65 7.30 -8.69
CA ASP A 2 13.19 6.24 -9.58
C ASP A 2 11.67 6.13 -9.56
N LYS A 3 11.07 5.64 -10.67
CA LYS A 3 9.63 5.47 -10.78
C LYS A 3 9.16 4.19 -10.10
N LEU A 4 7.92 4.19 -9.62
CA LEU A 4 7.23 2.97 -9.23
C LEU A 4 6.54 2.39 -10.46
N VAL A 5 6.75 1.10 -10.73
CA VAL A 5 6.09 0.42 -11.85
C VAL A 5 5.20 -0.70 -11.30
N ILE A 6 3.90 -0.69 -11.61
CA ILE A 6 2.94 -1.73 -11.22
C ILE A 6 2.17 -2.16 -12.46
N GLY A 7 2.26 -3.43 -12.83
CA GLY A 7 1.57 -3.96 -14.02
C GLY A 7 1.90 -3.22 -15.31
N GLY A 8 3.14 -2.73 -15.46
CA GLY A 8 3.59 -1.98 -16.63
C GLY A 8 3.21 -0.49 -16.62
N VAL A 9 2.50 0.00 -15.61
CA VAL A 9 2.14 1.42 -15.46
C VAL A 9 3.12 2.11 -14.52
N GLU A 10 3.63 3.27 -14.92
CA GLU A 10 4.58 4.08 -14.15
C GLU A 10 3.88 5.11 -13.27
N PHE A 11 4.36 5.24 -12.03
CA PHE A 11 3.92 6.23 -11.05
C PHE A 11 5.12 7.02 -10.52
N ASN A 12 4.95 8.32 -10.32
CA ASN A 12 5.93 9.16 -9.63
C ASN A 12 5.76 9.09 -8.11
N SER A 13 4.52 8.90 -7.66
CA SER A 13 4.19 8.76 -6.24
C SER A 13 4.33 7.31 -5.77
N ARG A 14 4.92 7.15 -4.60
CA ARG A 14 4.98 5.87 -3.86
C ARG A 14 4.00 5.85 -2.69
N PHE A 15 3.14 6.86 -2.63
CA PHE A 15 2.08 6.97 -1.66
C PHE A 15 0.74 6.60 -2.30
N ILE A 16 0.13 5.49 -1.86
CA ILE A 16 -1.19 5.03 -2.28
C ILE A 16 -2.18 5.40 -1.18
N LEU A 17 -3.24 6.12 -1.54
CA LEU A 17 -4.25 6.52 -0.57
C LEU A 17 -5.31 5.44 -0.39
N GLY A 18 -5.47 4.96 0.84
CA GLY A 18 -6.65 4.18 1.23
C GLY A 18 -7.87 5.08 1.41
N SER A 19 -9.05 4.62 1.03
CA SER A 19 -10.30 5.40 1.19
C SER A 19 -11.29 4.80 2.20
N GLY A 20 -10.84 3.91 3.07
CA GLY A 20 -11.71 3.20 4.02
C GLY A 20 -12.49 4.11 4.99
N LYS A 21 -11.91 5.26 5.40
CA LYS A 21 -12.58 6.34 6.13
C LYS A 21 -12.68 7.55 5.22
N PHE A 22 -13.58 7.45 4.26
CA PHE A 22 -13.67 8.38 3.15
C PHE A 22 -14.25 9.74 3.56
N SER A 23 -13.60 10.80 3.07
CA SER A 23 -14.23 12.10 2.85
C SER A 23 -13.65 12.72 1.58
N LEU A 24 -14.48 13.41 0.78
CA LEU A 24 -14.03 14.14 -0.41
C LEU A 24 -12.87 15.11 -0.10
N PRO A 25 -12.91 15.88 1.01
CA PRO A 25 -11.79 16.72 1.41
C PRO A 25 -10.49 15.96 1.61
N LEU A 26 -10.51 14.78 2.25
CA LEU A 26 -9.33 13.95 2.45
C LEU A 26 -8.67 13.57 1.12
N VAL A 27 -9.45 13.03 0.19
CA VAL A 27 -8.94 12.58 -1.12
C VAL A 27 -8.39 13.76 -1.90
N SER A 28 -9.14 14.88 -1.98
CA SER A 28 -8.69 16.11 -2.67
C SER A 28 -7.40 16.66 -2.06
N THR A 29 -7.29 16.65 -0.73
CA THR A 29 -6.09 17.11 -0.01
C THR A 29 -4.89 16.23 -0.31
N CYS A 30 -5.02 14.91 -0.22
CA CYS A 30 -3.92 13.99 -0.51
C CYS A 30 -3.45 14.08 -1.95
N ILE A 31 -4.37 14.22 -2.92
CA ILE A 31 -4.00 14.40 -4.33
C ILE A 31 -3.22 15.72 -4.51
N LYS A 32 -3.75 16.84 -3.99
CA LYS A 32 -3.17 18.18 -4.22
C LYS A 32 -1.90 18.44 -3.41
N LYS A 33 -1.81 17.91 -2.18
CA LYS A 33 -0.77 18.28 -1.21
C LYS A 33 0.29 17.21 -0.99
N ALA A 34 -0.03 15.96 -1.27
CA ALA A 34 0.90 14.83 -1.15
C ALA A 34 1.17 14.13 -2.50
N GLY A 35 0.67 14.66 -3.60
CA GLY A 35 0.94 14.13 -4.94
C GLY A 35 0.50 12.69 -5.14
N VAL A 36 -0.56 12.24 -4.46
CA VAL A 36 -1.10 10.89 -4.62
C VAL A 36 -1.59 10.68 -6.06
N GLU A 37 -1.17 9.60 -6.70
CA GLU A 37 -1.54 9.23 -8.06
C GLU A 37 -2.44 7.98 -8.12
N MET A 38 -2.61 7.26 -6.99
CA MET A 38 -3.47 6.08 -6.89
C MET A 38 -4.33 6.14 -5.62
N VAL A 39 -5.64 5.93 -5.76
CA VAL A 39 -6.62 5.99 -4.67
C VAL A 39 -7.47 4.73 -4.66
N THR A 40 -7.59 4.06 -3.49
CA THR A 40 -8.49 2.91 -3.36
C THR A 40 -9.94 3.34 -3.20
N LEU A 41 -10.85 2.49 -3.66
CA LEU A 41 -12.30 2.68 -3.58
C LEU A 41 -12.98 1.39 -3.15
N ALA A 42 -13.82 1.44 -2.12
CA ALA A 42 -14.74 0.34 -1.82
C ALA A 42 -16.05 0.54 -2.60
N LEU A 43 -16.41 -0.40 -3.47
CA LEU A 43 -17.61 -0.28 -4.31
C LEU A 43 -18.90 0.01 -3.52
N ARG A 44 -19.02 -0.57 -2.33
CA ARG A 44 -20.18 -0.34 -1.46
C ARG A 44 -20.43 1.13 -1.17
N ARG A 45 -19.37 1.96 -1.19
CA ARG A 45 -19.43 3.39 -0.89
C ARG A 45 -19.65 4.28 -2.10
N VAL A 46 -19.48 3.74 -3.32
CA VAL A 46 -19.75 4.49 -4.54
C VAL A 46 -21.25 4.88 -4.62
N ASN A 47 -22.13 4.06 -4.04
CA ASN A 47 -23.57 4.25 -4.04
C ASN A 47 -24.12 4.92 -2.76
N GLU A 48 -23.29 5.12 -1.70
CA GLU A 48 -23.75 5.66 -0.42
C GLU A 48 -23.74 7.19 -0.34
N CYS A 49 -23.11 7.87 -1.29
CA CYS A 49 -22.94 9.34 -1.27
C CYS A 49 -24.11 10.13 -1.86
N GLY A 50 -25.31 9.56 -1.96
CA GLY A 50 -26.49 10.26 -2.49
C GLY A 50 -26.38 10.57 -4.00
N GLU A 51 -26.85 11.76 -4.42
CA GLU A 51 -26.86 12.16 -5.84
C GLU A 51 -25.46 12.44 -6.46
N GLN A 52 -24.38 12.46 -5.65
CA GLN A 52 -23.04 12.76 -6.12
C GLN A 52 -22.15 11.51 -6.14
N ASN A 53 -21.79 11.06 -7.34
CA ASN A 53 -20.84 9.95 -7.49
C ASN A 53 -19.42 10.42 -7.14
N ILE A 54 -18.74 9.71 -6.22
CA ILE A 54 -17.34 10.02 -5.86
C ILE A 54 -16.42 10.07 -7.08
N LEU A 55 -16.70 9.28 -8.12
CA LEU A 55 -15.90 9.23 -9.34
C LEU A 55 -15.86 10.58 -10.07
N ASP A 56 -16.89 11.43 -9.89
CA ASP A 56 -16.96 12.75 -10.52
C ASP A 56 -15.99 13.75 -9.89
N PHE A 57 -15.53 13.48 -8.66
CA PHE A 57 -14.62 14.37 -7.91
C PHE A 57 -13.15 13.96 -8.00
N ILE A 58 -12.85 12.76 -8.48
CA ILE A 58 -11.49 12.29 -8.64
C ILE A 58 -11.00 12.67 -10.03
N PRO A 59 -9.89 13.45 -10.16
CA PRO A 59 -9.34 13.80 -11.46
C PRO A 59 -9.04 12.56 -12.30
N LYS A 60 -9.28 12.61 -13.61
CA LYS A 60 -9.04 11.50 -14.55
C LYS A 60 -7.57 11.06 -14.63
N SER A 61 -6.65 11.90 -14.17
CA SER A 61 -5.22 11.56 -14.05
C SER A 61 -4.89 10.63 -12.88
N ILE A 62 -5.84 10.42 -11.96
CA ILE A 62 -5.66 9.55 -10.79
C ILE A 62 -6.08 8.14 -11.14
N THR A 63 -5.21 7.19 -10.87
CA THR A 63 -5.53 5.78 -11.01
C THR A 63 -6.47 5.34 -9.90
N LEU A 64 -7.63 4.82 -10.29
CA LEU A 64 -8.57 4.21 -9.38
C LEU A 64 -8.13 2.78 -9.07
N LEU A 65 -8.09 2.43 -7.78
CA LEU A 65 -7.81 1.09 -7.29
C LEU A 65 -9.00 0.58 -6.49
N PRO A 66 -10.08 0.13 -7.16
CA PRO A 66 -11.19 -0.48 -6.43
C PRO A 66 -10.71 -1.70 -5.65
N ASN A 67 -11.29 -1.93 -4.46
CA ASN A 67 -11.01 -3.09 -3.65
C ASN A 67 -12.22 -4.03 -3.58
N THR A 68 -11.95 -5.30 -3.30
CA THR A 68 -12.99 -6.32 -3.15
C THR A 68 -13.47 -6.46 -1.70
N SER A 69 -13.35 -5.40 -0.91
CA SER A 69 -13.75 -5.37 0.50
C SER A 69 -15.18 -5.88 0.69
N GLY A 70 -15.31 -6.80 1.62
CA GLY A 70 -16.55 -7.53 1.90
C GLY A 70 -16.66 -8.87 1.20
N ALA A 71 -15.77 -9.23 0.29
CA ALA A 71 -15.66 -10.57 -0.24
C ALA A 71 -15.19 -11.55 0.85
N ARG A 72 -15.84 -12.72 0.93
CA ARG A 72 -15.52 -13.80 1.84
C ARG A 72 -14.82 -14.98 1.17
N ASN A 73 -14.82 -14.97 -0.16
CA ASN A 73 -14.21 -15.99 -1.02
C ASN A 73 -13.81 -15.38 -2.37
N ALA A 74 -13.08 -16.16 -3.16
CA ALA A 74 -12.57 -15.74 -4.46
C ALA A 74 -13.68 -15.35 -5.45
N ASP A 75 -14.80 -16.09 -5.47
CA ASP A 75 -15.89 -15.84 -6.43
C ASP A 75 -16.61 -14.52 -6.15
N GLU A 76 -16.79 -14.17 -4.87
CA GLU A 76 -17.31 -12.86 -4.48
C GLU A 76 -16.34 -11.75 -4.88
N ALA A 77 -15.03 -11.93 -4.68
CA ALA A 77 -14.01 -10.97 -5.09
C ALA A 77 -14.03 -10.74 -6.60
N VAL A 78 -14.11 -11.80 -7.39
CA VAL A 78 -14.22 -11.71 -8.86
C VAL A 78 -15.47 -10.95 -9.29
N ARG A 79 -16.62 -11.21 -8.66
CA ARG A 79 -17.86 -10.50 -8.96
C ARG A 79 -17.75 -9.01 -8.67
N ILE A 80 -17.20 -8.63 -7.52
CA ILE A 80 -16.98 -7.22 -7.15
C ILE A 80 -16.04 -6.55 -8.14
N ALA A 81 -14.95 -7.21 -8.53
CA ALA A 81 -13.99 -6.66 -9.49
C ALA A 81 -14.63 -6.39 -10.87
N LYS A 82 -15.45 -7.31 -11.38
CA LYS A 82 -16.19 -7.13 -12.64
C LYS A 82 -17.15 -5.93 -12.56
N LEU A 83 -17.90 -5.81 -11.47
CA LEU A 83 -18.78 -4.65 -11.26
C LEU A 83 -17.99 -3.34 -11.23
N ALA A 84 -16.81 -3.32 -10.59
CA ALA A 84 -15.94 -2.14 -10.60
C ALA A 84 -15.50 -1.75 -12.01
N GLN A 85 -15.17 -2.72 -12.84
CA GLN A 85 -14.78 -2.49 -14.23
C GLN A 85 -15.95 -1.96 -15.07
N GLU A 86 -17.15 -2.52 -14.89
CA GLU A 86 -18.39 -2.10 -15.59
C GLU A 86 -18.75 -0.64 -15.30
N ILE A 87 -18.53 -0.17 -14.08
CA ILE A 87 -18.77 1.25 -13.71
C ILE A 87 -17.60 2.17 -14.07
N GLY A 88 -16.58 1.69 -14.79
CA GLY A 88 -15.52 2.52 -15.35
C GLY A 88 -14.29 2.72 -14.45
N CYS A 89 -14.09 1.93 -13.40
CA CYS A 89 -12.91 2.04 -12.52
C CYS A 89 -11.61 1.53 -13.14
N GLY A 90 -11.63 1.05 -14.39
CA GLY A 90 -10.43 0.59 -15.10
C GLY A 90 -10.04 -0.86 -14.78
N LYS A 91 -8.75 -1.18 -14.92
CA LYS A 91 -8.24 -2.57 -14.81
C LYS A 91 -7.51 -2.86 -13.51
N PHE A 92 -7.13 -1.86 -12.74
CA PHE A 92 -6.51 -2.07 -11.44
C PHE A 92 -7.54 -2.61 -10.45
N ILE A 93 -7.15 -3.60 -9.64
CA ILE A 93 -7.99 -4.17 -8.60
C ILE A 93 -7.17 -4.59 -7.39
N LYS A 94 -7.55 -4.13 -6.20
CA LYS A 94 -7.00 -4.62 -4.94
C LYS A 94 -7.84 -5.79 -4.45
N ILE A 95 -7.23 -6.95 -4.31
CA ILE A 95 -7.91 -8.11 -3.72
C ILE A 95 -7.87 -8.00 -2.21
N GLU A 96 -9.05 -8.06 -1.62
CA GLU A 96 -9.26 -8.05 -0.17
C GLU A 96 -10.33 -9.09 0.14
N VAL A 97 -9.91 -10.32 0.48
CA VAL A 97 -10.80 -11.41 0.90
C VAL A 97 -10.61 -11.64 2.39
N ILE A 98 -11.65 -11.37 3.16
CA ILE A 98 -11.60 -11.40 4.63
C ILE A 98 -12.81 -12.16 5.16
N ARG A 99 -12.56 -13.27 5.87
CA ARG A 99 -13.61 -14.06 6.54
C ARG A 99 -13.82 -13.65 8.00
N ASP A 100 -12.76 -13.16 8.65
CA ASP A 100 -12.81 -12.70 10.03
C ASP A 100 -13.07 -11.20 10.13
N SER A 101 -14.26 -10.82 10.62
CA SER A 101 -14.65 -9.42 10.76
C SER A 101 -14.04 -8.72 11.99
N LYS A 102 -13.43 -9.47 12.91
CA LYS A 102 -12.90 -8.91 14.17
C LYS A 102 -11.50 -8.32 13.98
N TYR A 103 -10.61 -9.06 13.33
CA TYR A 103 -9.22 -8.65 13.14
C TYR A 103 -8.90 -8.23 11.71
N LEU A 104 -9.82 -8.47 10.76
CA LEU A 104 -9.72 -8.12 9.35
C LEU A 104 -8.44 -8.68 8.69
N LEU A 105 -8.09 -9.93 9.07
CA LEU A 105 -6.97 -10.62 8.48
C LEU A 105 -7.35 -11.23 7.13
N PRO A 106 -6.46 -11.12 6.12
CA PRO A 106 -6.73 -11.66 4.79
C PRO A 106 -6.70 -13.19 4.78
N ASP A 107 -7.57 -13.79 3.97
CA ASP A 107 -7.52 -15.20 3.63
C ASP A 107 -6.58 -15.40 2.45
N ASN A 108 -5.34 -15.80 2.71
CA ASN A 108 -4.32 -15.97 1.69
C ASN A 108 -4.71 -16.99 0.62
N PHE A 109 -5.39 -18.08 1.00
CA PHE A 109 -5.79 -19.15 0.08
C PHE A 109 -6.84 -18.66 -0.94
N GLU A 110 -7.87 -17.98 -0.47
CA GLU A 110 -8.87 -17.39 -1.35
C GLU A 110 -8.32 -16.20 -2.14
N THR A 111 -7.36 -15.47 -1.58
CA THR A 111 -6.65 -14.38 -2.28
C THR A 111 -5.86 -14.90 -3.49
N ILE A 112 -5.14 -16.03 -3.37
CA ILE A 112 -4.44 -16.67 -4.49
C ILE A 112 -5.42 -17.03 -5.60
N LYS A 113 -6.52 -17.72 -5.27
CA LYS A 113 -7.56 -18.12 -6.25
C LYS A 113 -8.18 -16.91 -6.97
N ALA A 114 -8.49 -15.84 -6.21
CA ALA A 114 -9.04 -14.62 -6.78
C ALA A 114 -8.04 -13.94 -7.71
N THR A 115 -6.76 -13.92 -7.34
CA THR A 115 -5.67 -13.36 -8.15
C THR A 115 -5.57 -14.07 -9.48
N GLU A 116 -5.49 -15.39 -9.49
CA GLU A 116 -5.41 -16.18 -10.73
C GLU A 116 -6.60 -15.92 -11.67
N LYS A 117 -7.82 -15.98 -11.13
CA LYS A 117 -9.04 -15.72 -11.91
C LYS A 117 -9.05 -14.31 -12.51
N LEU A 118 -8.65 -13.31 -11.76
CA LEU A 118 -8.69 -11.91 -12.21
C LEU A 118 -7.53 -11.56 -13.13
N ALA A 119 -6.34 -12.10 -12.92
CA ALA A 119 -5.21 -11.95 -13.83
C ALA A 119 -5.55 -12.55 -15.21
N ASN A 120 -6.15 -13.75 -15.25
CA ASN A 120 -6.64 -14.38 -16.49
C ASN A 120 -7.73 -13.57 -17.19
N LEU A 121 -8.47 -12.72 -16.49
CA LEU A 121 -9.46 -11.79 -17.06
C LEU A 121 -8.83 -10.44 -17.49
N GLY A 122 -7.50 -10.29 -17.38
CA GLY A 122 -6.76 -9.10 -17.79
C GLY A 122 -6.77 -7.93 -16.80
N PHE A 123 -7.09 -8.18 -15.53
CA PHE A 123 -6.93 -7.20 -14.46
C PHE A 123 -5.46 -7.06 -14.06
N ILE A 124 -5.08 -5.87 -13.59
CA ILE A 124 -3.82 -5.61 -12.89
C ILE A 124 -4.09 -5.84 -11.40
N VAL A 125 -3.70 -7.02 -10.92
CA VAL A 125 -4.12 -7.51 -9.61
C VAL A 125 -3.11 -7.15 -8.54
N MET A 126 -3.58 -6.52 -7.45
CA MET A 126 -2.81 -6.09 -6.28
C MET A 126 -3.35 -6.80 -5.02
N PRO A 127 -2.84 -7.98 -4.66
CA PRO A 127 -3.40 -8.80 -3.59
C PRO A 127 -2.93 -8.37 -2.20
N TYR A 128 -3.87 -8.07 -1.30
CA TYR A 128 -3.64 -7.90 0.13
C TYR A 128 -3.49 -9.26 0.80
N MET A 129 -2.40 -9.45 1.56
CA MET A 129 -2.06 -10.75 2.13
C MET A 129 -1.47 -10.65 3.54
N TYR A 130 -1.60 -11.71 4.32
CA TYR A 130 -0.76 -11.93 5.49
C TYR A 130 0.64 -12.33 5.00
N PRO A 131 1.74 -11.70 5.49
CA PRO A 131 3.07 -11.89 4.92
C PRO A 131 3.60 -13.31 5.19
N ASP A 132 3.67 -14.08 4.11
CA ASP A 132 4.23 -15.44 4.01
C ASP A 132 4.94 -15.56 2.66
N LEU A 133 6.18 -16.07 2.67
CA LEU A 133 7.00 -16.14 1.45
C LEU A 133 6.42 -17.12 0.41
N ASN A 134 5.91 -18.27 0.84
CA ASN A 134 5.36 -19.26 -0.09
C ASN A 134 4.08 -18.73 -0.72
N VAL A 135 3.20 -18.12 0.07
CA VAL A 135 2.01 -17.44 -0.44
C VAL A 135 2.37 -16.33 -1.42
N ALA A 136 3.42 -15.55 -1.16
CA ALA A 136 3.88 -14.52 -2.10
C ALA A 136 4.35 -15.12 -3.44
N ARG A 137 5.07 -16.24 -3.41
CA ARG A 137 5.46 -16.99 -4.63
C ARG A 137 4.26 -17.54 -5.40
N ASP A 138 3.26 -18.06 -4.68
CA ASP A 138 2.01 -18.53 -5.29
C ASP A 138 1.24 -17.36 -5.94
N LEU A 139 1.19 -16.19 -5.29
CA LEU A 139 0.59 -14.98 -5.84
C LEU A 139 1.32 -14.48 -7.10
N VAL A 140 2.66 -14.52 -7.12
CA VAL A 140 3.45 -14.22 -8.33
C VAL A 140 3.06 -15.18 -9.46
N SER A 141 3.00 -16.48 -9.18
CA SER A 141 2.61 -17.53 -10.15
C SER A 141 1.16 -17.35 -10.64
N ALA A 142 0.27 -16.85 -9.77
CA ALA A 142 -1.11 -16.54 -10.09
C ALA A 142 -1.28 -15.25 -10.92
N GLY A 143 -0.21 -14.49 -11.19
CA GLY A 143 -0.23 -13.31 -12.05
C GLY A 143 -0.46 -11.99 -11.30
N ALA A 144 -0.10 -11.89 -10.02
CA ALA A 144 -0.10 -10.64 -9.28
C ALA A 144 0.83 -9.60 -9.92
N ALA A 145 0.44 -8.33 -9.89
CA ALA A 145 1.26 -7.21 -10.37
C ALA A 145 2.18 -6.60 -9.30
N CYS A 146 1.89 -6.86 -8.04
CA CYS A 146 2.68 -6.52 -6.86
C CYS A 146 2.26 -7.44 -5.71
N ILE A 147 2.95 -7.38 -4.57
CA ILE A 147 2.54 -8.08 -3.34
C ILE A 147 2.24 -7.03 -2.27
N MET A 148 1.09 -7.15 -1.59
CA MET A 148 0.64 -6.17 -0.60
C MET A 148 0.53 -6.80 0.80
N PRO A 149 1.67 -7.00 1.50
CA PRO A 149 1.65 -7.54 2.86
C PRO A 149 1.10 -6.53 3.86
N LEU A 150 0.35 -6.99 4.86
CA LEU A 150 -0.05 -6.17 5.99
C LEU A 150 1.16 -5.87 6.91
N GLY A 151 1.30 -4.61 7.32
CA GLY A 151 2.22 -4.24 8.40
C GLY A 151 1.64 -4.55 9.78
N ALA A 152 0.34 -4.29 9.95
CA ALA A 152 -0.46 -4.64 11.12
C ALA A 152 -1.95 -4.71 10.70
N PRO A 153 -2.86 -5.26 11.50
CA PRO A 153 -4.28 -5.33 11.15
C PRO A 153 -4.88 -3.97 10.78
N ILE A 154 -5.81 -3.99 9.82
CA ILE A 154 -6.44 -2.78 9.26
C ILE A 154 -6.97 -1.86 10.37
N GLY A 155 -6.66 -0.57 10.27
CA GLY A 155 -7.18 0.48 11.17
C GLY A 155 -6.54 0.54 12.55
N THR A 156 -5.50 -0.25 12.83
CA THR A 156 -4.88 -0.31 14.17
C THR A 156 -3.79 0.71 14.43
N ASN A 157 -3.20 1.33 13.39
CA ASN A 157 -2.06 2.26 13.48
C ASN A 157 -0.85 1.71 14.24
N LYS A 158 -0.71 0.37 14.31
CA LYS A 158 0.37 -0.31 15.07
C LYS A 158 1.70 -0.37 14.33
N GLY A 159 1.75 0.07 13.08
CA GLY A 159 2.96 0.14 12.27
C GLY A 159 3.37 -1.19 11.64
N LEU A 160 4.66 -1.43 11.60
CA LEU A 160 5.28 -2.58 10.93
C LEU A 160 5.53 -3.74 11.90
N ILE A 161 4.47 -4.30 12.50
CA ILE A 161 4.60 -5.47 13.40
C ILE A 161 5.21 -6.67 12.66
N THR A 162 4.93 -6.79 11.36
CA THR A 162 5.40 -7.88 10.50
C THR A 162 6.68 -7.54 9.73
N LYS A 163 7.44 -6.54 10.18
CA LYS A 163 8.62 -5.98 9.50
C LYS A 163 9.59 -7.04 8.98
N GLU A 164 9.96 -8.00 9.81
CA GLU A 164 10.97 -9.01 9.43
C GLU A 164 10.44 -9.91 8.30
N PHE A 165 9.16 -10.26 8.31
CA PHE A 165 8.55 -11.02 7.21
C PHE A 165 8.46 -10.18 5.93
N ILE A 166 8.11 -8.89 6.04
CA ILE A 166 8.11 -7.97 4.88
C ILE A 166 9.51 -7.85 4.29
N LYS A 167 10.56 -7.77 5.13
CA LYS A 167 11.94 -7.72 4.66
C LYS A 167 12.32 -8.97 3.85
N ILE A 168 11.91 -10.17 4.30
CA ILE A 168 12.09 -11.40 3.54
C ILE A 168 11.40 -11.31 2.18
N LEU A 169 10.18 -10.78 2.10
CA LEU A 169 9.48 -10.59 0.83
C LEU A 169 10.21 -9.61 -0.09
N VAL A 170 10.76 -8.52 0.44
CA VAL A 170 11.56 -7.54 -0.31
C VAL A 170 12.81 -8.18 -0.92
N ASP A 171 13.46 -9.06 -0.17
CA ASP A 171 14.70 -9.71 -0.60
C ASP A 171 14.47 -10.84 -1.63
N GLU A 172 13.32 -11.53 -1.54
CA GLU A 172 13.07 -12.78 -2.27
C GLU A 172 12.10 -12.65 -3.46
N ILE A 173 11.28 -11.60 -3.50
CA ILE A 173 10.23 -11.44 -4.52
C ILE A 173 10.61 -10.31 -5.49
N ALA A 174 10.62 -10.62 -6.78
CA ALA A 174 10.98 -9.65 -7.82
C ALA A 174 9.90 -8.59 -8.09
N LEU A 175 8.64 -8.83 -7.67
CA LEU A 175 7.55 -7.85 -7.81
C LEU A 175 7.64 -6.76 -6.75
N PRO A 176 7.07 -5.56 -7.01
CA PRO A 176 6.98 -4.50 -6.03
C PRO A 176 6.28 -4.97 -4.74
N ILE A 177 6.92 -4.75 -3.58
CA ILE A 177 6.31 -4.99 -2.27
C ILE A 177 5.73 -3.67 -1.78
N ILE A 178 4.43 -3.65 -1.51
CA ILE A 178 3.68 -2.46 -1.09
C ILE A 178 3.09 -2.72 0.29
N VAL A 179 3.56 -2.03 1.31
CA VAL A 179 2.97 -2.22 2.65
C VAL A 179 1.56 -1.66 2.68
N ASP A 180 0.63 -2.51 3.07
CA ASP A 180 -0.78 -2.18 3.23
C ASP A 180 -1.21 -2.44 4.67
N ALA A 181 -2.06 -1.57 5.21
CA ALA A 181 -2.58 -1.62 6.57
C ALA A 181 -1.54 -1.47 7.70
N GLY A 182 -2.02 -0.95 8.82
CA GLY A 182 -1.24 -0.79 10.04
C GLY A 182 -0.38 0.46 10.14
N ILE A 183 0.01 1.09 9.03
CA ILE A 183 0.84 2.30 9.05
C ILE A 183 0.08 3.45 9.72
N GLY A 184 0.57 3.88 10.87
CA GLY A 184 -0.05 4.88 11.74
C GLY A 184 0.69 6.20 11.83
N SER A 185 1.92 6.29 11.28
CA SER A 185 2.70 7.53 11.33
C SER A 185 3.64 7.68 10.14
N PRO A 186 4.07 8.92 9.82
CA PRO A 186 5.09 9.18 8.81
C PRO A 186 6.41 8.44 9.06
N ALA A 187 6.84 8.31 10.32
CA ALA A 187 8.06 7.57 10.67
C ALA A 187 7.99 6.09 10.25
N GLN A 188 6.84 5.44 10.45
CA GLN A 188 6.63 4.05 10.02
C GLN A 188 6.58 3.91 8.50
N ALA A 189 6.03 4.90 7.79
CA ALA A 189 6.07 4.94 6.33
C ALA A 189 7.50 5.09 5.81
N CYS A 190 8.31 5.95 6.43
CA CYS A 190 9.75 6.08 6.14
C CYS A 190 10.48 4.75 6.36
N GLU A 191 10.26 4.10 7.49
CA GLU A 191 10.84 2.79 7.81
C GLU A 191 10.50 1.74 6.77
N ALA A 192 9.21 1.63 6.35
CA ALA A 192 8.79 0.74 5.29
C ALA A 192 9.58 0.95 3.99
N MET A 193 9.78 2.20 3.61
CA MET A 193 10.57 2.54 2.43
C MET A 193 12.05 2.23 2.60
N GLN A 194 12.62 2.43 3.80
CA GLN A 194 14.04 2.15 4.09
C GLN A 194 14.37 0.65 4.06
N ILE A 195 13.44 -0.22 4.42
CA ILE A 195 13.66 -1.68 4.29
C ILE A 195 13.49 -2.19 2.86
N GLY A 196 13.16 -1.32 1.89
CA GLY A 196 13.11 -1.62 0.46
C GLY A 196 11.72 -1.81 -0.12
N CYS A 197 10.65 -1.53 0.63
CA CYS A 197 9.31 -1.54 0.05
C CYS A 197 9.21 -0.56 -1.11
N ALA A 198 8.42 -0.92 -2.12
CA ALA A 198 8.24 -0.13 -3.32
C ALA A 198 7.29 1.05 -3.12
N ALA A 199 6.29 0.89 -2.26
CA ALA A 199 5.31 1.91 -1.92
C ALA A 199 4.66 1.62 -0.56
N VAL A 200 3.89 2.58 -0.05
CA VAL A 200 3.12 2.49 1.19
C VAL A 200 1.67 2.90 0.91
N MET A 201 0.73 2.14 1.44
CA MET A 201 -0.67 2.53 1.50
C MET A 201 -1.03 2.99 2.92
N ALA A 202 -1.61 4.17 3.04
CA ALA A 202 -2.11 4.70 4.32
C ALA A 202 -3.48 5.34 4.15
N ASN A 203 -4.29 5.29 5.21
CA ASN A 203 -5.60 5.93 5.27
C ASN A 203 -5.92 6.41 6.69
N THR A 204 -6.12 5.49 7.65
CA THR A 204 -6.63 5.78 9.00
C THR A 204 -5.79 6.86 9.69
N ALA A 205 -4.47 6.77 9.61
CA ALA A 205 -3.55 7.73 10.24
C ALA A 205 -3.74 9.17 9.76
N ILE A 206 -4.13 9.34 8.49
CA ILE A 206 -4.37 10.66 7.91
C ILE A 206 -5.80 11.11 8.19
N ALA A 207 -6.76 10.22 7.97
CA ALA A 207 -8.19 10.52 8.14
C ALA A 207 -8.57 10.87 9.59
N THR A 208 -7.80 10.40 10.57
CA THR A 208 -8.02 10.67 12.01
C THR A 208 -7.07 11.72 12.59
N ALA A 209 -6.23 12.34 11.77
CA ALA A 209 -5.35 13.41 12.21
C ALA A 209 -6.13 14.70 12.46
N ASN A 210 -5.66 15.50 13.41
CA ASN A 210 -6.22 16.82 13.68
C ASN A 210 -6.03 17.79 12.50
N ASP A 211 -4.93 17.64 11.76
CA ASP A 211 -4.58 18.41 10.57
C ASP A 211 -4.27 17.44 9.42
N ILE A 212 -5.29 17.20 8.61
CA ILE A 212 -5.22 16.26 7.47
C ILE A 212 -4.20 16.74 6.43
N GLU A 213 -4.12 18.06 6.17
CA GLU A 213 -3.22 18.60 5.15
C GLU A 213 -1.75 18.40 5.53
N ASN A 214 -1.38 18.79 6.74
CA ASN A 214 -0.01 18.62 7.21
C ASN A 214 0.34 17.14 7.41
N MET A 215 -0.60 16.31 7.83
CA MET A 215 -0.36 14.86 7.94
C MET A 215 -0.13 14.21 6.56
N ALA A 216 -0.90 14.57 5.54
CA ALA A 216 -0.71 14.07 4.18
C ALA A 216 0.68 14.47 3.61
N LYS A 217 1.09 15.74 3.81
CA LYS A 217 2.44 16.22 3.43
C LYS A 217 3.54 15.46 4.18
N ALA A 218 3.35 15.24 5.49
CA ALA A 218 4.32 14.52 6.31
C ALA A 218 4.51 13.07 5.83
N PHE A 219 3.44 12.40 5.41
CA PHE A 219 3.53 11.07 4.80
C PHE A 219 4.29 11.09 3.47
N ASP A 220 4.01 12.02 2.56
CA ASP A 220 4.75 12.15 1.29
C ASP A 220 6.25 12.39 1.53
N LEU A 221 6.60 13.34 2.39
CA LEU A 221 7.99 13.63 2.74
C LEU A 221 8.70 12.43 3.35
N ALA A 222 8.04 11.71 4.25
CA ALA A 222 8.58 10.52 4.90
C ALA A 222 8.83 9.37 3.92
N ILE A 223 7.88 9.11 3.01
CA ILE A 223 8.00 8.11 1.96
C ILE A 223 9.17 8.44 1.02
N ARG A 224 9.30 9.70 0.60
CA ARG A 224 10.43 10.15 -0.22
C ARG A 224 11.76 10.02 0.50
N ALA A 225 11.83 10.45 1.77
CA ALA A 225 13.04 10.34 2.58
C ALA A 225 13.47 8.89 2.75
N GLY A 226 12.52 7.99 3.07
CA GLY A 226 12.79 6.56 3.21
C GLY A 226 13.31 5.94 1.91
N ARG A 227 12.70 6.29 0.75
CA ARG A 227 13.18 5.80 -0.56
C ARG A 227 14.57 6.29 -0.90
N LEU A 228 14.86 7.57 -0.66
CA LEU A 228 16.20 8.13 -0.87
C LEU A 228 17.24 7.43 0.03
N GLY A 229 16.90 7.20 1.30
CA GLY A 229 17.77 6.45 2.23
C GLY A 229 18.07 5.05 1.74
N TYR A 230 17.03 4.30 1.26
CA TYR A 230 17.21 2.97 0.68
C TYR A 230 18.13 2.98 -0.54
N LEU A 231 17.89 3.88 -1.49
CA LEU A 231 18.69 3.97 -2.73
C LEU A 231 20.14 4.41 -2.49
N SER A 232 20.37 5.21 -1.44
CA SER A 232 21.71 5.68 -1.07
C SER A 232 22.53 4.62 -0.33
N GLY A 233 21.89 3.56 0.15
CA GLY A 233 22.50 2.58 1.05
C GLY A 233 22.62 3.12 2.48
N LEU A 234 22.02 2.41 3.43
CA LEU A 234 22.11 2.76 4.85
C LEU A 234 23.48 2.33 5.42
N GLY A 235 24.03 3.14 6.30
CA GLY A 235 25.24 2.78 7.05
C GLY A 235 25.04 1.51 7.87
N GLY A 236 26.06 0.66 7.91
CA GLY A 236 25.99 -0.60 8.67
C GLY A 236 25.83 -0.37 10.17
N VAL A 237 24.96 -1.16 10.80
CA VAL A 237 24.81 -1.19 12.26
C VAL A 237 25.99 -1.93 12.86
N LYS A 238 26.69 -1.33 13.86
CA LYS A 238 27.82 -1.92 14.55
C LYS A 238 27.48 -2.20 16.01
N ASN A 239 27.97 -3.32 16.54
CA ASN A 239 27.79 -3.68 17.96
C ASN A 239 28.76 -2.92 18.89
N LYS A 240 29.81 -2.35 18.34
CA LYS A 240 30.81 -1.57 19.11
C LYS A 240 30.89 -0.16 18.58
N ALA A 241 31.11 0.78 19.50
CA ALA A 241 31.38 2.17 19.14
C ALA A 241 32.67 2.26 18.33
N GLU A 242 32.69 3.14 17.32
CA GLU A 242 33.84 3.49 16.51
C GLU A 242 33.98 4.99 16.53
N ALA A 243 35.17 5.47 16.93
CA ALA A 243 35.41 6.90 17.02
C ALA A 243 35.40 7.55 15.64
N SER A 244 34.65 8.63 15.48
CA SER A 244 34.59 9.43 14.25
C SER A 244 35.78 10.37 14.10
N SER A 245 36.57 10.57 15.16
CA SER A 245 37.79 11.41 15.20
C SER A 245 38.92 10.66 15.91
N PRO A 246 40.19 10.92 15.59
CA PRO A 246 41.31 10.33 16.35
C PRO A 246 41.17 10.63 17.83
N LEU A 247 41.28 9.60 18.68
CA LEU A 247 41.24 9.75 20.14
C LEU A 247 42.60 10.13 20.76
N THR A 248 43.65 10.04 19.96
CA THR A 248 45.04 10.31 20.38
C THR A 248 45.75 11.19 19.35
N GLY A 249 46.81 11.90 19.77
CA GLY A 249 47.64 12.72 18.88
C GLY A 249 47.21 14.18 18.73
N PHE A 250 46.21 14.62 19.49
CA PHE A 250 45.70 16.01 19.41
C PHE A 250 46.44 16.98 20.37
N LEU A 251 47.10 16.46 21.40
CA LEU A 251 47.83 17.19 22.41
C LEU A 251 49.27 16.70 22.50
N GLY A 252 49.96 16.56 21.37
CA GLY A 252 51.38 16.29 21.33
C GLY A 252 52.21 17.56 21.30
#